data_52189477cc4f52ff4c0255b27aa28f6b
#
_entry.id   52189477cc4f52ff4c0255b27aa28f6b
#
_cell.length_a   1.000
_cell.length_b   1.000
_cell.length_c   1.000
_cell.angle_alpha   90.00
_cell.angle_beta   90.00
_cell.angle_gamma   90.00
#
_symmetry.space_group_name_H-M   'P 1'
#
loop_
_entity.id
_entity.type
_entity.pdbx_description
1 polymer ?
#
loop_
_entity_poly.entity_id
_entity_poly.type
_entity_poly.pdbx_seq_one_letter_code
_entity_poly.pdbx_strand_id
1 'polypeptide(L)'
;YKGSFRCNDERLNRIWQTGAYTVHLNMQEYIWDGIKRDRLVWIGDLHPEVMTVNTVFGYNEVIPKSLDFIRDATPLPGWMNGMCSYSIWWLLIQRDWYYYQGDLAYLKEQKDYLTGLLRLLISKVGDDGVEKLDGGGRFLDWPSSENPVAIDAGLQALMLQAMKAGNELCKVLGEDALAAECEAVGNRMTKAASKVIKPFLKSGVAPDAPGSKQAASLLALAGLMKPEEADRRYLAVNGGHGFSTFYGYYMLRAMAAAGNYQGAIDVIRQFWGAMLDLGATTFWEDFNLDWLPGASRIDELVPVGKKDIHGDYGAYCYKGFRHSLCHGWASGPTSWLSEYVLGVQVVEPGCRVVRITPHLGDLEWVEGTFPTPYG
;
A
#
# COMPACT_ATOMS: atom_id res chain seq x y z
N TYR A 1 -18.26 -9.50 8.98
CA TYR A 1 -17.32 -9.67 7.87
C TYR A 1 -17.85 -10.73 6.90
N LYS A 2 -17.72 -10.47 5.60
CA LYS A 2 -18.07 -11.45 4.55
C LYS A 2 -16.85 -12.34 4.23
N GLY A 3 -15.65 -11.74 4.22
CA GLY A 3 -14.39 -12.46 4.10
C GLY A 3 -13.95 -13.03 5.43
N SER A 4 -13.20 -14.12 5.37
CA SER A 4 -12.59 -14.76 6.53
C SER A 4 -11.25 -15.41 6.16
N PHE A 5 -10.41 -15.59 7.16
CA PHE A 5 -9.13 -16.28 7.04
C PHE A 5 -8.84 -17.04 8.33
N ARG A 6 -8.46 -18.27 8.20
CA ARG A 6 -8.05 -19.10 9.31
C ARG A 6 -7.01 -20.12 8.85
N CYS A 7 -6.01 -20.38 9.67
CA CYS A 7 -4.99 -21.38 9.46
C CYS A 7 -4.57 -22.01 10.81
N ASN A 8 -3.65 -22.97 10.77
CA ASN A 8 -3.13 -23.59 11.99
C ASN A 8 -2.20 -22.70 12.82
N ASP A 9 -1.89 -21.49 12.36
CA ASP A 9 -1.10 -20.52 13.12
C ASP A 9 -2.00 -19.41 13.71
N GLU A 10 -2.23 -19.48 15.00
CA GLU A 10 -3.10 -18.53 15.70
C GLU A 10 -2.55 -17.09 15.68
N ARG A 11 -1.23 -16.92 15.58
CA ARG A 11 -0.62 -15.60 15.46
C ARG A 11 -1.03 -14.91 14.15
N LEU A 12 -1.02 -15.64 13.04
CA LEU A 12 -1.48 -15.13 11.74
C LEU A 12 -2.99 -14.86 11.73
N ASN A 13 -3.79 -15.73 12.37
CA ASN A 13 -5.22 -15.52 12.52
C ASN A 13 -5.51 -14.20 13.25
N ARG A 14 -4.81 -13.93 14.35
CA ARG A 14 -4.94 -12.69 15.10
C ARG A 14 -4.47 -11.48 14.30
N ILE A 15 -3.39 -11.59 13.53
CA ILE A 15 -2.90 -10.50 12.67
C ILE A 15 -3.96 -10.14 11.63
N TRP A 16 -4.54 -11.14 10.97
CA TRP A 16 -5.60 -10.92 9.98
C TRP A 16 -6.81 -10.21 10.61
N GLN A 17 -7.28 -10.69 11.75
CA GLN A 17 -8.41 -10.11 12.49
C GLN A 17 -8.12 -8.68 12.96
N THR A 18 -6.91 -8.43 13.45
CA THR A 18 -6.51 -7.11 13.94
C THR A 18 -6.48 -6.08 12.82
N GLY A 19 -5.96 -6.44 11.63
CA GLY A 19 -6.00 -5.53 10.48
C GLY A 19 -7.41 -5.28 9.97
N ALA A 20 -8.24 -6.32 9.90
CA ALA A 20 -9.66 -6.18 9.57
C ALA A 20 -10.40 -5.27 10.56
N TYR A 21 -10.16 -5.43 11.85
CA TYR A 21 -10.76 -4.59 12.88
C TYR A 21 -10.25 -3.15 12.85
N THR A 22 -8.97 -2.95 12.57
CA THR A 22 -8.39 -1.60 12.40
C THR A 22 -9.13 -0.82 11.31
N VAL A 23 -9.32 -1.42 10.14
CA VAL A 23 -10.05 -0.79 9.04
C VAL A 23 -11.52 -0.61 9.37
N HIS A 24 -12.16 -1.60 10.02
CA HIS A 24 -13.56 -1.48 10.46
C HIS A 24 -13.80 -0.24 11.32
N LEU A 25 -12.92 0.04 12.25
CA LEU A 25 -13.02 1.23 13.10
C LEU A 25 -12.85 2.54 12.32
N ASN A 26 -12.07 2.52 11.23
CA ASN A 26 -11.83 3.70 10.38
C ASN A 26 -12.97 3.94 9.37
N MET A 27 -13.83 2.94 9.13
CA MET A 27 -15.02 3.07 8.25
C MET A 27 -16.12 3.83 8.98
N GLN A 28 -16.08 5.15 8.89
CA GLN A 28 -17.03 6.07 9.54
C GLN A 28 -17.92 6.75 8.49
N GLU A 29 -18.12 8.06 8.54
CA GLU A 29 -18.79 8.79 7.47
C GLU A 29 -18.02 8.69 6.14
N TYR A 30 -16.73 8.74 6.25
CA TYR A 30 -15.75 8.38 5.21
C TYR A 30 -14.84 7.30 5.79
N ILE A 31 -13.98 6.73 4.97
CA ILE A 31 -12.88 5.93 5.49
C ILE A 31 -11.76 6.88 5.90
N TRP A 32 -11.38 6.86 7.17
CA TRP A 32 -10.37 7.74 7.75
C TRP A 32 -9.04 7.00 7.88
N ASP A 33 -7.95 7.75 7.79
CA ASP A 33 -6.60 7.28 8.07
C ASP A 33 -6.45 6.63 9.45
N GLY A 34 -7.11 7.22 10.45
CA GLY A 34 -7.10 6.75 11.84
C GLY A 34 -8.17 7.40 12.69
N ILE A 35 -8.70 6.66 13.67
CA ILE A 35 -9.77 7.15 14.55
C ILE A 35 -9.26 8.01 15.71
N LYS A 36 -7.98 7.88 16.08
CA LYS A 36 -7.41 8.66 17.19
C LYS A 36 -7.18 10.11 16.79
N ARG A 37 -6.55 10.33 15.63
CA ARG A 37 -6.23 11.64 15.10
C ARG A 37 -6.22 11.64 13.59
N ASP A 38 -6.08 12.81 13.05
CA ASP A 38 -6.39 13.39 11.77
C ASP A 38 -7.87 13.16 11.45
N ARG A 39 -8.34 11.92 11.35
CA ARG A 39 -9.72 11.60 10.96
C ARG A 39 -10.09 12.30 9.67
N LEU A 40 -9.25 12.11 8.67
CA LEU A 40 -9.34 12.70 7.34
C LEU A 40 -9.27 11.61 6.27
N VAL A 41 -9.68 11.98 5.08
CA VAL A 41 -9.47 11.17 3.89
C VAL A 41 -8.06 11.44 3.36
N TRP A 42 -7.08 10.71 3.85
CA TRP A 42 -5.72 10.68 3.33
C TRP A 42 -5.65 9.62 2.23
N ILE A 43 -5.75 10.05 0.97
CA ILE A 43 -6.03 9.13 -0.14
C ILE A 43 -4.92 8.10 -0.38
N GLY A 44 -3.66 8.40 -0.09
CA GLY A 44 -2.58 7.42 -0.18
C GLY A 44 -2.70 6.32 0.85
N ASP A 45 -3.08 6.69 2.09
CA ASP A 45 -3.35 5.76 3.20
C ASP A 45 -4.46 4.76 2.83
N LEU A 46 -5.43 5.22 2.04
CA LEU A 46 -6.61 4.44 1.70
C LEU A 46 -6.30 3.20 0.87
N HIS A 47 -5.20 3.13 0.14
CA HIS A 47 -4.99 1.97 -0.74
C HIS A 47 -4.93 0.63 0.03
N PRO A 48 -4.12 0.44 1.09
CA PRO A 48 -4.18 -0.77 1.89
C PRO A 48 -5.54 -0.99 2.58
N GLU A 49 -6.22 0.09 2.98
CA GLU A 49 -7.56 0.00 3.57
C GLU A 49 -8.58 -0.51 2.57
N VAL A 50 -8.60 0.04 1.34
CA VAL A 50 -9.50 -0.41 0.26
C VAL A 50 -9.25 -1.87 -0.09
N MET A 51 -7.99 -2.31 -0.13
CA MET A 51 -7.66 -3.71 -0.35
C MET A 51 -8.17 -4.59 0.79
N THR A 52 -8.09 -4.12 2.03
CA THR A 52 -8.68 -4.81 3.19
C THR A 52 -10.21 -4.82 3.10
N VAL A 53 -10.85 -3.71 2.71
CA VAL A 53 -12.31 -3.68 2.49
C VAL A 53 -12.73 -4.69 1.42
N ASN A 54 -12.02 -4.74 0.31
CA ASN A 54 -12.29 -5.69 -0.77
C ASN A 54 -12.24 -7.16 -0.32
N THR A 55 -11.30 -7.49 0.57
CA THR A 55 -11.08 -8.89 0.99
C THR A 55 -11.88 -9.29 2.23
N VAL A 56 -12.35 -8.34 3.03
CA VAL A 56 -13.06 -8.58 4.30
C VAL A 56 -14.53 -8.25 4.23
N PHE A 57 -14.87 -7.09 3.66
CA PHE A 57 -16.23 -6.54 3.70
C PHE A 57 -16.97 -6.67 2.36
N GLY A 58 -16.23 -6.75 1.24
CA GLY A 58 -16.78 -6.63 -0.10
C GLY A 58 -17.19 -5.19 -0.41
N TYR A 59 -18.21 -5.02 -1.27
CA TYR A 59 -18.69 -3.68 -1.58
C TYR A 59 -19.15 -2.95 -0.31
N ASN A 60 -18.67 -1.72 -0.16
CA ASN A 60 -19.12 -0.78 0.86
C ASN A 60 -19.10 0.65 0.30
N GLU A 61 -20.20 1.36 0.44
CA GLU A 61 -20.37 2.71 -0.11
C GLU A 61 -19.40 3.75 0.47
N VAL A 62 -18.79 3.47 1.61
CA VAL A 62 -17.81 4.37 2.22
C VAL A 62 -16.60 4.59 1.31
N ILE A 63 -16.26 3.62 0.44
CA ILE A 63 -15.13 3.73 -0.48
C ILE A 63 -15.43 4.72 -1.61
N PRO A 64 -16.47 4.53 -2.47
CA PRO A 64 -16.77 5.52 -3.49
C PRO A 64 -17.06 6.89 -2.90
N LYS A 65 -17.74 6.97 -1.76
CA LYS A 65 -18.00 8.23 -1.04
C LYS A 65 -16.71 8.97 -0.67
N SER A 66 -15.70 8.26 -0.17
CA SER A 66 -14.41 8.83 0.20
C SER A 66 -13.59 9.27 -1.02
N LEU A 67 -13.60 8.46 -2.09
CA LEU A 67 -12.94 8.80 -3.35
C LEU A 67 -13.54 10.02 -4.01
N ASP A 68 -14.87 10.16 -4.00
CA ASP A 68 -15.58 11.33 -4.51
C ASP A 68 -15.30 12.57 -3.67
N PHE A 69 -15.30 12.43 -2.35
CA PHE A 69 -15.00 13.54 -1.45
C PHE A 69 -13.63 14.17 -1.73
N ILE A 70 -12.58 13.36 -1.82
CA ILE A 70 -11.23 13.91 -2.06
C ILE A 70 -11.07 14.44 -3.49
N ARG A 71 -11.72 13.83 -4.48
CA ARG A 71 -11.78 14.35 -5.86
C ARG A 71 -12.40 15.75 -5.88
N ASP A 72 -13.56 15.91 -5.27
CA ASP A 72 -14.31 17.18 -5.29
C ASP A 72 -13.60 18.26 -4.47
N ALA A 73 -12.88 17.88 -3.40
CA ALA A 73 -12.06 18.79 -2.61
C ALA A 73 -10.74 19.20 -3.29
N THR A 74 -10.37 18.55 -4.40
CA THR A 74 -9.07 18.79 -5.06
C THR A 74 -9.26 19.06 -6.56
N PRO A 75 -9.74 20.25 -6.95
CA PRO A 75 -9.79 20.63 -8.37
C PRO A 75 -8.40 20.55 -9.02
N LEU A 76 -8.34 20.05 -10.24
CA LEU A 76 -7.11 20.02 -11.02
C LEU A 76 -6.65 21.47 -11.36
N PRO A 77 -5.34 21.75 -11.36
CA PRO A 77 -4.20 20.82 -11.26
C PRO A 77 -3.68 20.57 -9.82
N GLY A 78 -4.49 20.76 -8.81
CA GLY A 78 -4.12 20.50 -7.42
C GLY A 78 -3.74 19.04 -7.17
N TRP A 79 -2.89 18.80 -6.17
CA TRP A 79 -2.52 17.48 -5.70
C TRP A 79 -3.35 17.09 -4.47
N MET A 80 -3.95 15.90 -4.49
CA MET A 80 -4.72 15.38 -3.36
C MET A 80 -3.85 15.34 -2.09
N ASN A 81 -4.39 15.86 -0.99
CA ASN A 81 -3.67 16.04 0.28
C ASN A 81 -2.34 16.83 0.14
N GLY A 82 -2.14 17.58 -0.94
CA GLY A 82 -0.90 18.32 -1.20
C GLY A 82 0.29 17.46 -1.61
N MET A 83 0.09 16.18 -1.95
CA MET A 83 1.15 15.24 -2.29
C MET A 83 0.95 14.63 -3.69
N CYS A 84 1.99 14.71 -4.53
CA CYS A 84 1.93 14.19 -5.91
C CYS A 84 1.60 12.69 -5.95
N SER A 85 2.22 11.89 -5.08
CA SER A 85 1.99 10.46 -4.99
C SER A 85 0.56 10.11 -4.57
N TYR A 86 -0.11 10.96 -3.80
CA TYR A 86 -1.46 10.68 -3.32
C TYR A 86 -2.50 10.77 -4.43
N SER A 87 -2.34 11.69 -5.39
CA SER A 87 -3.17 11.67 -6.60
C SER A 87 -2.93 10.44 -7.46
N ILE A 88 -1.69 9.91 -7.50
CA ILE A 88 -1.41 8.63 -8.15
C ILE A 88 -2.15 7.49 -7.44
N TRP A 89 -2.13 7.47 -6.10
CA TRP A 89 -2.86 6.44 -5.33
C TRP A 89 -4.36 6.48 -5.60
N TRP A 90 -4.98 7.64 -5.74
CA TRP A 90 -6.38 7.73 -6.12
C TRP A 90 -6.67 6.99 -7.45
N LEU A 91 -5.81 7.18 -8.45
CA LEU A 91 -5.95 6.49 -9.74
C LEU A 91 -5.80 4.97 -9.61
N LEU A 92 -4.81 4.52 -8.82
CA LEU A 92 -4.58 3.09 -8.58
C LEU A 92 -5.73 2.47 -7.78
N ILE A 93 -6.31 3.18 -6.83
CA ILE A 93 -7.49 2.74 -6.07
C ILE A 93 -8.70 2.62 -7.01
N GLN A 94 -8.93 3.56 -7.93
CA GLN A 94 -10.01 3.47 -8.92
C GLN A 94 -9.88 2.20 -9.77
N ARG A 95 -8.67 1.88 -10.20
CA ARG A 95 -8.40 0.64 -10.95
C ARG A 95 -8.71 -0.59 -10.11
N ASP A 96 -8.18 -0.68 -8.89
CA ASP A 96 -8.37 -1.85 -8.02
C ASP A 96 -9.83 -1.99 -7.57
N TRP A 97 -10.51 -0.89 -7.25
CA TRP A 97 -11.94 -0.90 -6.94
C TRP A 97 -12.77 -1.45 -8.11
N TYR A 98 -12.48 -1.01 -9.33
CA TYR A 98 -13.14 -1.54 -10.52
C TYR A 98 -12.87 -3.03 -10.73
N TYR A 99 -11.65 -3.49 -10.48
CA TYR A 99 -11.31 -4.92 -10.60
C TYR A 99 -12.08 -5.78 -9.59
N TYR A 100 -12.20 -5.32 -8.37
CA TYR A 100 -12.90 -6.09 -7.33
C TYR A 100 -14.42 -5.95 -7.40
N GLN A 101 -14.96 -4.79 -7.71
CA GLN A 101 -16.40 -4.53 -7.64
C GLN A 101 -17.09 -4.54 -8.99
N GLY A 102 -16.40 -4.28 -10.10
CA GLY A 102 -16.96 -4.27 -11.44
C GLY A 102 -17.94 -3.13 -11.71
N ASP A 103 -18.00 -2.11 -10.87
CA ASP A 103 -18.92 -0.99 -10.97
C ASP A 103 -18.52 -0.03 -12.09
N LEU A 104 -18.95 -0.37 -13.30
CA LEU A 104 -18.70 0.45 -14.49
C LEU A 104 -19.44 1.79 -14.43
N ALA A 105 -20.61 1.84 -13.79
CA ALA A 105 -21.38 3.08 -13.69
C ALA A 105 -20.61 4.10 -12.85
N TYR A 106 -20.13 3.69 -11.69
CA TYR A 106 -19.27 4.51 -10.83
C TYR A 106 -17.98 4.93 -11.55
N LEU A 107 -17.30 4.02 -12.25
CA LEU A 107 -16.09 4.36 -12.99
C LEU A 107 -16.37 5.43 -14.08
N LYS A 108 -17.50 5.35 -14.76
CA LYS A 108 -17.91 6.35 -15.76
C LYS A 108 -18.13 7.74 -15.14
N GLU A 109 -18.61 7.82 -13.92
CA GLU A 109 -18.76 9.08 -13.18
C GLU A 109 -17.40 9.74 -12.90
N GLN A 110 -16.32 8.95 -12.80
CA GLN A 110 -14.97 9.43 -12.56
C GLN A 110 -14.25 9.93 -13.83
N LYS A 111 -14.82 9.67 -15.01
CA LYS A 111 -14.17 9.82 -16.31
C LYS A 111 -13.49 11.18 -16.49
N ASP A 112 -14.19 12.26 -16.24
CA ASP A 112 -13.68 13.63 -16.52
C ASP A 112 -12.47 13.95 -15.61
N TYR A 113 -12.58 13.67 -14.32
CA TYR A 113 -11.48 13.90 -13.40
C TYR A 113 -10.31 12.95 -13.67
N LEU A 114 -10.59 11.67 -13.89
CA LEU A 114 -9.60 10.64 -14.15
C LEU A 114 -8.76 10.97 -15.40
N THR A 115 -9.42 11.34 -16.51
CA THR A 115 -8.72 11.72 -17.74
C THR A 115 -7.94 13.02 -17.58
N GLY A 116 -8.49 13.99 -16.86
CA GLY A 116 -7.78 15.23 -16.53
C GLY A 116 -6.55 14.99 -15.67
N LEU A 117 -6.64 14.14 -14.65
CA LEU A 117 -5.51 13.73 -13.81
C LEU A 117 -4.43 13.01 -14.62
N LEU A 118 -4.82 12.10 -15.52
CA LEU A 118 -3.85 11.41 -16.39
C LEU A 118 -3.10 12.40 -17.29
N ARG A 119 -3.78 13.39 -17.87
CA ARG A 119 -3.11 14.44 -18.65
C ARG A 119 -2.14 15.27 -17.82
N LEU A 120 -2.53 15.59 -16.58
CA LEU A 120 -1.62 16.27 -15.64
C LEU A 120 -0.38 15.41 -15.35
N LEU A 121 -0.56 14.11 -15.05
CA LEU A 121 0.54 13.18 -14.77
C LEU A 121 1.47 13.03 -16.00
N ILE A 122 0.90 12.88 -17.19
CA ILE A 122 1.67 12.82 -18.45
C ILE A 122 2.52 14.07 -18.63
N SER A 123 1.97 15.26 -18.35
CA SER A 123 2.71 16.53 -18.44
C SER A 123 3.90 16.60 -17.48
N LYS A 124 3.92 15.76 -16.45
CA LYS A 124 5.02 15.66 -15.47
C LYS A 124 6.06 14.59 -15.83
N VAL A 125 6.01 14.03 -17.02
CA VAL A 125 7.06 13.16 -17.54
C VAL A 125 7.85 13.94 -18.58
N GLY A 126 9.16 14.10 -18.35
CA GLY A 126 10.04 14.80 -19.27
C GLY A 126 10.25 14.05 -20.59
N ASP A 127 10.79 14.74 -21.59
CA ASP A 127 11.16 14.13 -22.87
C ASP A 127 12.23 13.04 -22.67
N ASP A 128 13.00 13.15 -21.61
CA ASP A 128 14.00 12.16 -21.18
C ASP A 128 13.40 10.91 -20.52
N GLY A 129 12.07 10.85 -20.36
CA GLY A 129 11.34 9.73 -19.77
C GLY A 129 11.41 9.64 -18.25
N VAL A 130 11.95 10.65 -17.57
CA VAL A 130 12.03 10.71 -16.11
C VAL A 130 10.85 11.53 -15.58
N GLU A 131 10.24 11.07 -14.50
CA GLU A 131 9.20 11.84 -13.82
C GLU A 131 9.77 13.15 -13.24
N LYS A 132 8.98 14.20 -13.31
CA LYS A 132 9.29 15.55 -12.80
C LYS A 132 8.11 16.07 -12.00
N LEU A 133 7.65 15.26 -11.08
CA LEU A 133 6.55 15.62 -10.17
C LEU A 133 6.99 16.79 -9.29
N ASP A 134 6.24 17.87 -9.35
CA ASP A 134 6.46 19.12 -8.63
C ASP A 134 5.15 19.75 -8.18
N GLY A 135 5.22 20.85 -7.47
CA GLY A 135 4.06 21.57 -6.99
C GLY A 135 3.33 20.90 -5.83
N GLY A 136 3.88 19.84 -5.29
CA GLY A 136 3.37 19.11 -4.13
C GLY A 136 4.46 18.28 -3.46
N GLY A 137 4.12 17.62 -2.34
CA GLY A 137 5.03 16.75 -1.62
C GLY A 137 5.47 15.55 -2.45
N ARG A 138 6.76 15.30 -2.52
CA ARG A 138 7.37 14.10 -3.10
C ARG A 138 7.46 13.03 -2.02
N PHE A 139 6.37 12.38 -1.73
CA PHE A 139 6.18 11.53 -0.56
C PHE A 139 5.91 10.07 -0.97
N LEU A 140 6.64 9.15 -0.38
CA LEU A 140 6.31 7.72 -0.39
C LEU A 140 5.69 7.34 0.97
N ASP A 141 6.52 7.25 1.98
CA ASP A 141 6.16 7.14 3.40
C ASP A 141 7.14 7.97 4.23
N TRP A 142 6.91 8.06 5.53
CA TRP A 142 7.76 8.88 6.40
C TRP A 142 9.23 8.41 6.45
N PRO A 143 9.53 7.10 6.62
CA PRO A 143 10.91 6.64 6.61
C PRO A 143 11.66 6.99 5.33
N SER A 144 11.01 6.93 4.17
CA SER A 144 11.63 7.23 2.87
C SER A 144 12.09 8.67 2.74
N SER A 145 11.55 9.60 3.55
CA SER A 145 11.95 11.01 3.52
C SER A 145 13.44 11.24 3.83
N GLU A 146 14.09 10.27 4.46
CA GLU A 146 15.54 10.29 4.75
C GLU A 146 16.40 9.82 3.57
N ASN A 147 15.78 9.35 2.48
CA ASN A 147 16.48 8.72 1.35
C ASN A 147 15.99 9.29 -0.01
N PRO A 148 16.53 10.44 -0.44
CA PRO A 148 16.08 11.10 -1.67
C PRO A 148 16.19 10.23 -2.94
N VAL A 149 17.23 9.40 -3.07
CA VAL A 149 17.38 8.52 -4.24
C VAL A 149 16.34 7.40 -4.25
N ALA A 150 15.89 6.96 -3.08
CA ALA A 150 14.77 6.02 -2.96
C ALA A 150 13.44 6.67 -3.35
N ILE A 151 13.22 7.93 -2.97
CA ILE A 151 12.04 8.70 -3.38
C ILE A 151 12.01 8.83 -4.90
N ASP A 152 13.10 9.22 -5.54
CA ASP A 152 13.15 9.39 -6.99
C ASP A 152 12.87 8.06 -7.73
N ALA A 153 13.49 6.96 -7.28
CA ALA A 153 13.24 5.64 -7.83
C ALA A 153 11.79 5.18 -7.61
N GLY A 154 11.26 5.39 -6.42
CA GLY A 154 9.90 5.02 -6.04
C GLY A 154 8.83 5.82 -6.81
N LEU A 155 9.02 7.12 -6.99
CA LEU A 155 8.09 7.96 -7.76
C LEU A 155 8.11 7.63 -9.25
N GLN A 156 9.27 7.32 -9.83
CA GLN A 156 9.34 6.80 -11.19
C GLN A 156 8.51 5.52 -11.34
N ALA A 157 8.63 4.61 -10.38
CA ALA A 157 7.89 3.35 -10.36
C ALA A 157 6.37 3.58 -10.19
N LEU A 158 5.95 4.43 -9.26
CA LEU A 158 4.54 4.77 -9.06
C LEU A 158 3.94 5.44 -10.29
N MET A 159 4.65 6.37 -10.92
CA MET A 159 4.20 7.03 -12.14
C MET A 159 4.03 6.02 -13.29
N LEU A 160 4.94 5.05 -13.43
CA LEU A 160 4.77 3.98 -14.41
C LEU A 160 3.55 3.11 -14.12
N GLN A 161 3.27 2.80 -12.86
CA GLN A 161 2.04 2.10 -12.48
C GLN A 161 0.79 2.93 -12.81
N ALA A 162 0.84 4.26 -12.59
CA ALA A 162 -0.24 5.17 -13.01
C ALA A 162 -0.48 5.12 -14.53
N MET A 163 0.57 5.10 -15.33
CA MET A 163 0.43 4.98 -16.79
C MET A 163 -0.20 3.65 -17.21
N LYS A 164 0.19 2.55 -16.57
CA LYS A 164 -0.42 1.23 -16.81
C LYS A 164 -1.90 1.21 -16.42
N ALA A 165 -2.24 1.69 -15.23
CA ALA A 165 -3.63 1.79 -14.77
C ALA A 165 -4.45 2.73 -15.68
N GLY A 166 -3.88 3.85 -16.09
CA GLY A 166 -4.49 4.78 -17.02
C GLY A 166 -4.81 4.15 -18.38
N ASN A 167 -3.88 3.38 -18.94
CA ASN A 167 -4.11 2.63 -20.18
C ASN A 167 -5.29 1.65 -20.03
N GLU A 168 -5.34 0.87 -18.95
CA GLU A 168 -6.41 -0.09 -18.68
C GLU A 168 -7.77 0.62 -18.52
N LEU A 169 -7.85 1.62 -17.66
CA LEU A 169 -9.11 2.32 -17.35
C LEU A 169 -9.62 3.15 -18.54
N CYS A 170 -8.74 3.79 -19.30
CA CYS A 170 -9.11 4.54 -20.50
C CYS A 170 -9.70 3.62 -21.58
N LYS A 171 -9.17 2.42 -21.77
CA LYS A 171 -9.77 1.42 -22.69
C LYS A 171 -11.19 1.06 -22.25
N VAL A 172 -11.42 0.85 -20.97
CA VAL A 172 -12.76 0.56 -20.42
C VAL A 172 -13.72 1.73 -20.63
N LEU A 173 -13.22 2.97 -20.52
CA LEU A 173 -13.99 4.20 -20.65
C LEU A 173 -14.16 4.68 -22.11
N GLY A 174 -13.58 3.97 -23.09
CA GLY A 174 -13.63 4.35 -24.51
C GLY A 174 -12.73 5.54 -24.87
N GLU A 175 -11.71 5.82 -24.05
CA GLU A 175 -10.72 6.88 -24.25
C GLU A 175 -9.45 6.32 -24.91
N ASP A 176 -9.58 5.72 -26.08
CA ASP A 176 -8.52 4.96 -26.75
C ASP A 176 -7.28 5.80 -27.07
N ALA A 177 -7.45 7.07 -27.43
CA ALA A 177 -6.33 7.96 -27.72
C ALA A 177 -5.49 8.23 -26.45
N LEU A 178 -6.14 8.48 -25.32
CA LEU A 178 -5.45 8.69 -24.05
C LEU A 178 -4.84 7.38 -23.51
N ALA A 179 -5.50 6.24 -23.74
CA ALA A 179 -4.95 4.93 -23.43
C ALA A 179 -3.62 4.69 -24.17
N ALA A 180 -3.58 4.99 -25.47
CA ALA A 180 -2.37 4.88 -26.28
C ALA A 180 -1.26 5.87 -25.83
N GLU A 181 -1.64 7.06 -25.44
CA GLU A 181 -0.68 8.05 -24.89
C GLU A 181 -0.07 7.57 -23.57
N CYS A 182 -0.88 7.03 -22.64
CA CYS A 182 -0.39 6.41 -21.40
C CYS A 182 0.61 5.28 -21.68
N GLU A 183 0.31 4.43 -22.68
CA GLU A 183 1.21 3.34 -23.08
C GLU A 183 2.53 3.87 -23.64
N ALA A 184 2.50 4.87 -24.52
CA ALA A 184 3.68 5.50 -25.10
C ALA A 184 4.56 6.16 -24.03
N VAL A 185 3.96 6.88 -23.10
CA VAL A 185 4.65 7.51 -21.97
C VAL A 185 5.24 6.44 -21.05
N GLY A 186 4.50 5.41 -20.71
CA GLY A 186 5.00 4.28 -19.91
C GLY A 186 6.19 3.58 -20.54
N ASN A 187 6.17 3.37 -21.84
CA ASN A 187 7.29 2.79 -22.57
C ASN A 187 8.54 3.70 -22.54
N ARG A 188 8.36 5.02 -22.68
CA ARG A 188 9.44 6.00 -22.55
C ARG A 188 10.03 6.00 -21.14
N MET A 189 9.20 5.94 -20.11
CA MET A 189 9.62 5.86 -18.72
C MET A 189 10.39 4.58 -18.40
N THR A 190 9.95 3.45 -18.95
CA THR A 190 10.63 2.17 -18.78
C THR A 190 12.04 2.20 -19.38
N LYS A 191 12.20 2.77 -20.57
CA LYS A 191 13.51 2.94 -21.20
C LYS A 191 14.45 3.86 -20.41
N ALA A 192 13.90 4.85 -19.73
CA ALA A 192 14.64 5.82 -18.93
C ALA A 192 14.94 5.37 -17.50
N ALA A 193 14.35 4.27 -17.04
CA ALA A 193 14.37 3.86 -15.63
C ALA A 193 15.78 3.72 -15.05
N SER A 194 16.76 3.34 -15.86
CA SER A 194 18.15 3.24 -15.41
C SER A 194 18.72 4.55 -14.85
N LYS A 195 18.16 5.70 -15.25
CA LYS A 195 18.60 7.02 -14.78
C LYS A 195 18.32 7.25 -13.28
N VAL A 196 17.26 6.64 -12.75
CA VAL A 196 16.89 6.73 -11.33
C VAL A 196 17.27 5.46 -10.56
N ILE A 197 17.28 4.30 -11.21
CA ILE A 197 17.65 3.03 -10.55
C ILE A 197 19.15 2.98 -10.25
N LYS A 198 20.00 3.39 -11.16
CA LYS A 198 21.46 3.36 -10.95
C LYS A 198 21.91 4.22 -9.75
N PRO A 199 21.44 5.46 -9.55
CA PRO A 199 21.73 6.22 -8.35
C PRO A 199 21.25 5.50 -7.06
N PHE A 200 20.07 4.92 -7.07
CA PHE A 200 19.54 4.15 -5.95
C PHE A 200 20.44 2.94 -5.63
N LEU A 201 20.80 2.12 -6.63
CA LEU A 201 21.64 0.94 -6.44
C LEU A 201 23.08 1.25 -6.00
N LYS A 202 23.58 2.43 -6.33
CA LYS A 202 24.95 2.89 -6.03
C LYS A 202 25.02 3.82 -4.82
N SER A 203 23.90 4.06 -4.15
CA SER A 203 23.84 5.01 -3.03
C SER A 203 24.70 4.62 -1.83
N GLY A 204 25.05 3.34 -1.71
CA GLY A 204 25.75 2.81 -0.53
C GLY A 204 24.88 2.72 0.73
N VAL A 205 23.59 3.02 0.61
CA VAL A 205 22.64 2.91 1.69
C VAL A 205 22.32 1.44 1.95
N ALA A 206 22.26 1.05 3.22
CA ALA A 206 21.97 -0.34 3.61
C ALA A 206 20.61 -0.82 3.09
N PRO A 207 20.47 -2.12 2.77
CA PRO A 207 19.23 -2.68 2.24
C PRO A 207 18.01 -2.51 3.16
N ASP A 208 18.24 -2.49 4.46
CA ASP A 208 17.23 -2.34 5.52
C ASP A 208 17.17 -0.90 6.10
N ALA A 209 17.92 0.03 5.52
CA ALA A 209 17.84 1.44 5.90
C ALA A 209 16.51 2.07 5.41
N PRO A 210 16.08 3.17 6.05
CA PRO A 210 14.87 3.87 5.64
C PRO A 210 14.79 4.15 4.14
N GLY A 211 13.66 3.82 3.52
CA GLY A 211 13.41 4.04 2.09
C GLY A 211 13.91 2.94 1.15
N SER A 212 14.88 2.11 1.56
CA SER A 212 15.50 1.11 0.66
C SER A 212 14.51 0.03 0.22
N LYS A 213 13.80 -0.59 1.16
CA LYS A 213 12.78 -1.61 0.86
C LYS A 213 11.56 -1.02 0.16
N GLN A 214 11.20 0.21 0.48
CA GLN A 214 10.12 0.95 -0.18
C GLN A 214 10.39 1.09 -1.67
N ALA A 215 11.56 1.63 -2.04
CA ALA A 215 11.94 1.80 -3.44
C ALA A 215 12.04 0.46 -4.16
N ALA A 216 12.71 -0.53 -3.56
CA ALA A 216 12.86 -1.86 -4.15
C ALA A 216 11.52 -2.53 -4.44
N SER A 217 10.56 -2.43 -3.51
CA SER A 217 9.22 -3.00 -3.69
C SER A 217 8.46 -2.34 -4.84
N LEU A 218 8.47 -1.00 -4.92
CA LEU A 218 7.82 -0.28 -6.00
C LEU A 218 8.45 -0.58 -7.36
N LEU A 219 9.78 -0.62 -7.44
CA LEU A 219 10.51 -0.99 -8.66
C LEU A 219 10.14 -2.39 -9.13
N ALA A 220 10.06 -3.36 -8.23
CA ALA A 220 9.65 -4.73 -8.54
C ALA A 220 8.20 -4.78 -9.06
N LEU A 221 7.27 -4.14 -8.35
CA LEU A 221 5.85 -4.13 -8.72
C LEU A 221 5.57 -3.38 -10.02
N ALA A 222 6.39 -2.38 -10.36
CA ALA A 222 6.31 -1.68 -11.64
C ALA A 222 6.96 -2.46 -12.81
N GLY A 223 7.73 -3.51 -12.52
CA GLY A 223 8.50 -4.28 -13.52
C GLY A 223 9.80 -3.62 -13.96
N LEU A 224 10.31 -2.67 -13.15
CA LEU A 224 11.58 -1.97 -13.42
C LEU A 224 12.79 -2.66 -12.77
N MET A 225 12.55 -3.56 -11.84
CA MET A 225 13.53 -4.46 -11.24
C MET A 225 12.91 -5.86 -11.21
N LYS A 226 13.73 -6.90 -11.42
CA LYS A 226 13.23 -8.28 -11.27
C LYS A 226 12.84 -8.52 -9.82
N PRO A 227 11.64 -9.08 -9.54
CA PRO A 227 11.19 -9.32 -8.16
C PRO A 227 12.19 -10.12 -7.34
N GLU A 228 12.82 -11.15 -7.95
CA GLU A 228 13.80 -12.00 -7.28
C GLU A 228 15.08 -11.22 -6.90
N GLU A 229 15.45 -10.22 -7.71
CA GLU A 229 16.57 -9.33 -7.38
C GLU A 229 16.21 -8.38 -6.24
N ALA A 230 15.01 -7.77 -6.29
CA ALA A 230 14.51 -6.91 -5.23
C ALA A 230 14.41 -7.66 -3.90
N ASP A 231 13.90 -8.89 -3.92
CA ASP A 231 13.79 -9.74 -2.73
C ASP A 231 15.18 -10.05 -2.16
N ARG A 232 16.06 -10.63 -2.96
CA ARG A 232 17.39 -11.05 -2.52
C ARG A 232 18.25 -9.91 -2.02
N ARG A 233 18.19 -8.73 -2.66
CA ARG A 233 19.07 -7.59 -2.32
C ARG A 233 18.52 -6.69 -1.23
N TYR A 234 17.21 -6.65 -1.04
CA TYR A 234 16.54 -5.71 -0.16
C TYR A 234 15.49 -6.35 0.74
N LEU A 235 14.43 -6.95 0.18
CA LEU A 235 13.22 -7.28 0.94
C LEU A 235 13.47 -8.37 1.97
N ALA A 236 14.17 -9.45 1.60
CA ALA A 236 14.50 -10.55 2.50
C ALA A 236 15.65 -10.25 3.46
N VAL A 237 16.41 -9.16 3.22
CA VAL A 237 17.56 -8.84 4.06
C VAL A 237 17.10 -8.40 5.45
N ASN A 238 17.62 -9.05 6.48
CA ASN A 238 17.34 -8.75 7.88
C ASN A 238 15.86 -8.81 8.28
N GLY A 239 15.06 -9.67 7.62
CA GLY A 239 13.65 -9.91 7.92
C GLY A 239 12.81 -8.65 7.93
N GLY A 240 12.05 -8.43 9.01
CA GLY A 240 11.16 -7.28 9.16
C GLY A 240 11.85 -5.94 9.46
N HIS A 241 13.17 -5.90 9.67
CA HIS A 241 13.89 -4.64 9.81
C HIS A 241 13.83 -3.86 8.50
N GLY A 242 13.62 -2.55 8.57
CA GLY A 242 13.41 -1.69 7.42
C GLY A 242 12.00 -1.73 6.83
N PHE A 243 11.10 -2.57 7.35
CA PHE A 243 9.67 -2.51 7.04
C PHE A 243 9.03 -1.28 7.66
N SER A 244 8.02 -0.74 7.00
CA SER A 244 7.12 0.27 7.55
C SER A 244 5.69 -0.26 7.57
N THR A 245 4.85 0.30 8.42
CA THR A 245 3.46 -0.13 8.56
C THR A 245 2.66 0.12 7.27
N PHE A 246 2.92 1.22 6.57
CA PHE A 246 2.28 1.57 5.31
C PHE A 246 2.84 0.75 4.14
N TYR A 247 4.12 0.93 3.81
CA TYR A 247 4.73 0.30 2.63
C TYR A 247 5.03 -1.19 2.81
N GLY A 248 4.91 -1.69 4.03
CA GLY A 248 5.01 -3.12 4.30
C GLY A 248 4.07 -3.96 3.44
N TYR A 249 2.88 -3.47 3.10
CA TYR A 249 1.98 -4.13 2.17
C TYR A 249 2.60 -4.33 0.78
N TYR A 250 3.24 -3.31 0.23
CA TYR A 250 3.90 -3.40 -1.08
C TYR A 250 5.16 -4.25 -1.04
N MET A 251 5.88 -4.21 0.07
CA MET A 251 7.05 -5.08 0.30
C MET A 251 6.62 -6.56 0.31
N LEU A 252 5.55 -6.90 1.01
CA LEU A 252 4.98 -8.25 1.03
C LEU A 252 4.51 -8.68 -0.37
N ARG A 253 3.87 -7.80 -1.13
CA ARG A 253 3.46 -8.07 -2.51
C ARG A 253 4.65 -8.33 -3.43
N ALA A 254 5.72 -7.56 -3.29
CA ALA A 254 6.94 -7.75 -4.07
C ALA A 254 7.65 -9.07 -3.70
N MET A 255 7.65 -9.47 -2.43
CA MET A 255 8.13 -10.79 -1.99
C MET A 255 7.31 -11.92 -2.62
N ALA A 256 5.99 -11.79 -2.66
CA ALA A 256 5.11 -12.77 -3.33
C ALA A 256 5.42 -12.85 -4.84
N ALA A 257 5.63 -11.70 -5.50
CA ALA A 257 6.02 -11.66 -6.91
C ALA A 257 7.37 -12.36 -7.17
N ALA A 258 8.27 -12.37 -6.19
CA ALA A 258 9.53 -13.12 -6.21
C ALA A 258 9.36 -14.61 -5.89
N GLY A 259 8.16 -15.06 -5.52
CA GLY A 259 7.92 -16.44 -5.04
C GLY A 259 8.35 -16.69 -3.61
N ASN A 260 8.75 -15.64 -2.87
CA ASN A 260 9.20 -15.75 -1.48
C ASN A 260 8.02 -15.63 -0.50
N TYR A 261 7.08 -16.55 -0.57
CA TYR A 261 5.89 -16.56 0.29
C TYR A 261 6.25 -16.86 1.75
N GLN A 262 7.17 -17.80 1.99
CA GLN A 262 7.60 -18.13 3.36
C GLN A 262 8.26 -16.94 4.04
N GLY A 263 9.17 -16.25 3.36
CA GLY A 263 9.81 -15.05 3.91
C GLY A 263 8.80 -13.95 4.24
N ALA A 264 7.77 -13.78 3.40
CA ALA A 264 6.71 -12.82 3.66
C ALA A 264 5.86 -13.21 4.89
N ILE A 265 5.50 -14.49 5.04
CA ILE A 265 4.80 -15.01 6.22
C ILE A 265 5.63 -14.78 7.49
N ASP A 266 6.93 -15.05 7.44
CA ASP A 266 7.84 -14.86 8.57
C ASP A 266 7.96 -13.38 8.97
N VAL A 267 8.01 -12.48 7.99
CA VAL A 267 7.99 -11.02 8.24
C VAL A 267 6.66 -10.58 8.87
N ILE A 268 5.53 -11.10 8.41
CA ILE A 268 4.23 -10.80 9.01
C ILE A 268 4.22 -11.22 10.49
N ARG A 269 4.67 -12.43 10.80
CA ARG A 269 4.79 -12.91 12.18
C ARG A 269 5.69 -12.03 13.03
N GLN A 270 6.82 -11.61 12.46
CA GLN A 270 7.83 -10.80 13.17
C GLN A 270 7.36 -9.37 13.38
N PHE A 271 7.01 -8.65 12.31
CA PHE A 271 6.77 -7.20 12.35
C PHE A 271 5.38 -6.87 12.93
N TRP A 272 4.31 -7.37 12.33
CA TRP A 272 2.95 -7.15 12.84
C TRP A 272 2.68 -7.90 14.12
N GLY A 273 3.22 -9.10 14.24
CA GLY A 273 3.15 -9.87 15.48
C GLY A 273 3.81 -9.18 16.66
N ALA A 274 4.88 -8.42 16.44
CA ALA A 274 5.53 -7.66 17.51
C ALA A 274 4.63 -6.55 18.08
N MET A 275 3.79 -5.90 17.24
CA MET A 275 2.78 -4.97 17.75
C MET A 275 1.78 -5.68 18.65
N LEU A 276 1.33 -6.89 18.28
CA LEU A 276 0.46 -7.72 19.14
C LEU A 276 1.13 -8.07 20.47
N ASP A 277 2.41 -8.41 20.45
CA ASP A 277 3.20 -8.71 21.66
C ASP A 277 3.30 -7.51 22.58
N LEU A 278 3.30 -6.30 22.03
CA LEU A 278 3.25 -5.04 22.76
C LEU A 278 1.82 -4.61 23.16
N GLY A 279 0.83 -5.49 23.01
CA GLY A 279 -0.53 -5.25 23.45
C GLY A 279 -1.46 -4.60 22.41
N ALA A 280 -1.06 -4.51 21.15
CA ALA A 280 -1.89 -3.92 20.09
C ALA A 280 -3.23 -4.66 19.95
N THR A 281 -4.31 -3.90 19.95
CA THR A 281 -5.67 -4.35 19.58
C THR A 281 -6.08 -3.84 18.21
N THR A 282 -5.34 -2.88 17.70
CA THR A 282 -5.40 -2.31 16.35
C THR A 282 -3.98 -2.03 15.88
N PHE A 283 -3.72 -1.95 14.58
CA PHE A 283 -2.39 -1.67 14.07
C PHE A 283 -2.10 -0.17 14.03
N TRP A 284 -0.81 0.15 14.14
CA TRP A 284 -0.31 1.48 14.42
C TRP A 284 0.18 2.22 13.17
N GLU A 285 0.18 3.53 13.25
CA GLU A 285 0.66 4.42 12.21
C GLU A 285 2.17 4.28 11.95
N ASP A 286 2.94 4.09 13.00
CA ASP A 286 4.39 3.92 12.93
C ASP A 286 4.84 2.80 13.86
N PHE A 287 5.81 2.00 13.41
CA PHE A 287 6.42 0.94 14.20
C PHE A 287 7.78 0.57 13.61
N ASN A 288 8.72 0.25 14.48
CA ASN A 288 10.03 -0.22 14.12
C ASN A 288 10.46 -1.33 15.08
N LEU A 289 10.97 -2.44 14.56
CA LEU A 289 11.45 -3.57 15.38
C LEU A 289 12.56 -3.15 16.35
N ASP A 290 13.33 -2.12 16.03
CA ASP A 290 14.40 -1.59 16.90
C ASP A 290 13.87 -0.99 18.20
N TRP A 291 12.56 -0.71 18.29
CA TRP A 291 11.92 -0.23 19.51
C TRP A 291 11.74 -1.32 20.59
N LEU A 292 11.64 -2.59 20.16
CA LEU A 292 11.27 -3.72 21.03
C LEU A 292 12.07 -3.80 22.34
N PRO A 293 13.41 -3.65 22.35
CA PRO A 293 14.18 -3.82 23.58
C PRO A 293 13.83 -2.80 24.67
N GLY A 294 13.39 -1.60 24.26
CA GLY A 294 13.07 -0.49 25.15
C GLY A 294 11.58 -0.23 25.36
N ALA A 295 10.70 -0.89 24.60
CA ALA A 295 9.26 -0.62 24.61
C ALA A 295 8.55 -1.25 25.81
N SER A 296 7.59 -0.52 26.39
CA SER A 296 6.56 -1.06 27.26
C SER A 296 5.39 -1.59 26.43
N ARG A 297 4.53 -2.41 27.03
CA ARG A 297 3.25 -2.75 26.44
C ARG A 297 2.27 -1.58 26.58
N ILE A 298 1.35 -1.44 25.61
CA ILE A 298 0.35 -0.37 25.64
C ILE A 298 -0.76 -0.59 26.68
N ASP A 299 -0.93 -1.82 27.14
CA ASP A 299 -1.99 -2.25 28.08
C ASP A 299 -1.47 -2.39 29.53
N GLU A 300 -0.26 -1.93 29.81
CA GLU A 300 0.37 -2.00 31.12
C GLU A 300 0.89 -0.61 31.54
N LEU A 301 1.05 -0.42 32.86
CA LEU A 301 1.79 0.74 33.37
C LEU A 301 3.25 0.64 32.90
N VAL A 302 3.82 1.77 32.50
CA VAL A 302 5.21 1.79 32.00
C VAL A 302 6.18 1.33 33.08
N PRO A 303 6.87 0.19 32.89
CA PRO A 303 7.85 -0.29 33.87
C PRO A 303 9.06 0.63 33.97
N VAL A 304 9.75 0.58 35.11
CA VAL A 304 10.99 1.34 35.29
C VAL A 304 12.03 0.93 34.24
N GLY A 305 12.61 1.93 33.56
CA GLY A 305 13.60 1.73 32.49
C GLY A 305 13.04 1.42 31.13
N LYS A 306 11.71 1.36 30.96
CA LYS A 306 11.02 1.23 29.68
C LYS A 306 10.45 2.57 29.22
N LYS A 307 10.10 2.68 27.97
CA LYS A 307 9.47 3.84 27.35
C LYS A 307 8.01 3.59 27.03
N ASP A 308 7.23 4.63 27.10
CA ASP A 308 5.83 4.60 26.72
C ASP A 308 5.69 4.56 25.20
N ILE A 309 5.07 3.52 24.66
CA ILE A 309 4.83 3.39 23.24
C ILE A 309 3.86 4.47 22.71
N HIS A 310 3.02 5.02 23.55
CA HIS A 310 2.07 6.08 23.16
C HIS A 310 2.75 7.43 22.91
N GLY A 311 3.81 7.75 23.60
CA GLY A 311 4.40 9.08 23.62
C GLY A 311 5.88 9.16 23.29
N ASP A 312 6.65 8.14 23.65
CA ASP A 312 8.12 8.23 23.63
C ASP A 312 8.76 7.70 22.36
N TYR A 313 8.03 6.89 21.57
CA TYR A 313 8.55 6.24 20.37
C TYR A 313 8.10 6.87 19.06
N GLY A 314 7.32 7.92 19.07
CA GLY A 314 6.94 8.61 17.83
C GLY A 314 8.17 9.12 17.08
N ALA A 315 8.21 8.89 15.79
CA ALA A 315 9.19 9.45 14.87
C ALA A 315 8.51 10.47 13.94
N TYR A 316 9.31 11.28 13.25
CA TYR A 316 8.81 12.28 12.28
C TYR A 316 7.78 13.23 12.91
N CYS A 317 6.52 13.15 12.46
CA CYS A 317 5.42 13.95 13.03
C CYS A 317 4.71 13.29 14.22
N TYR A 318 5.06 12.06 14.60
CA TYR A 318 4.33 11.25 15.58
C TYR A 318 4.84 11.39 17.01
N LYS A 319 5.55 12.45 17.31
CA LYS A 319 6.13 12.68 18.65
C LYS A 319 5.07 13.02 19.69
N GLY A 320 5.27 12.56 20.94
CA GLY A 320 4.40 12.81 22.11
C GLY A 320 2.96 12.46 21.77
N PHE A 321 2.24 11.72 22.41
CA PHE A 321 0.85 11.28 22.22
C PHE A 321 0.16 11.49 20.83
N ARG A 322 0.89 11.94 19.81
CA ARG A 322 0.38 12.07 18.43
C ARG A 322 0.37 10.75 17.68
N HIS A 323 1.13 9.77 18.14
CA HIS A 323 1.18 8.46 17.52
C HIS A 323 -0.23 7.85 17.47
N SER A 324 -0.73 7.53 16.28
CA SER A 324 -2.02 6.88 16.10
C SER A 324 -1.85 5.37 16.31
N LEU A 325 -2.52 4.83 17.31
CA LEU A 325 -2.51 3.39 17.61
C LEU A 325 -3.68 2.64 16.94
N CYS A 326 -4.43 3.31 16.07
CA CYS A 326 -5.40 2.69 15.16
C CYS A 326 -5.30 3.41 13.83
N HIS A 327 -4.57 2.81 12.87
CA HIS A 327 -4.24 3.47 11.61
C HIS A 327 -4.36 2.50 10.44
N GLY A 328 -5.24 2.83 9.49
CA GLY A 328 -5.70 1.89 8.47
C GLY A 328 -4.62 1.45 7.49
N TRP A 329 -3.64 2.30 7.18
CA TRP A 329 -2.57 1.92 6.25
C TRP A 329 -1.72 0.74 6.72
N ALA A 330 -1.79 0.39 8.02
CA ALA A 330 -1.07 -0.75 8.58
C ALA A 330 -1.78 -2.11 8.39
N SER A 331 -2.96 -2.13 7.75
CA SER A 331 -3.78 -3.33 7.58
C SER A 331 -3.31 -4.29 6.46
N GLY A 332 -2.25 -3.96 5.75
CA GLY A 332 -1.78 -4.70 4.59
C GLY A 332 -1.69 -6.22 4.71
N PRO A 333 -1.24 -6.80 5.84
CA PRO A 333 -1.19 -8.26 6.01
C PRO A 333 -2.56 -8.95 5.87
N THR A 334 -3.65 -8.29 6.22
CA THR A 334 -5.01 -8.86 6.13
C THR A 334 -5.38 -9.20 4.69
N SER A 335 -5.27 -8.24 3.79
CA SER A 335 -5.52 -8.50 2.36
C SER A 335 -4.46 -9.42 1.76
N TRP A 336 -3.19 -9.27 2.13
CA TRP A 336 -2.11 -10.11 1.62
C TRP A 336 -2.30 -11.59 1.96
N LEU A 337 -2.69 -11.91 3.20
CA LEU A 337 -2.98 -13.30 3.61
C LEU A 337 -4.15 -13.89 2.82
N SER A 338 -5.20 -13.11 2.56
CA SER A 338 -6.34 -13.54 1.73
C SER A 338 -5.95 -13.72 0.26
N GLU A 339 -5.14 -12.81 -0.29
CA GLU A 339 -4.75 -12.83 -1.70
C GLU A 339 -3.69 -13.90 -2.02
N TYR A 340 -2.77 -14.20 -1.10
CA TYR A 340 -1.61 -15.05 -1.39
C TYR A 340 -1.59 -16.33 -0.59
N VAL A 341 -1.94 -16.37 0.69
CA VAL A 341 -1.95 -17.60 1.49
C VAL A 341 -3.26 -18.36 1.26
N LEU A 342 -4.42 -17.73 1.43
CA LEU A 342 -5.69 -18.29 0.95
C LEU A 342 -5.70 -18.38 -0.57
N GLY A 343 -5.00 -17.48 -1.23
CA GLY A 343 -4.62 -17.56 -2.63
C GLY A 343 -5.69 -17.08 -3.62
N VAL A 344 -6.62 -16.22 -3.22
CA VAL A 344 -7.67 -15.71 -4.10
C VAL A 344 -7.23 -14.40 -4.74
N GLN A 345 -7.04 -14.41 -6.05
CA GLN A 345 -6.62 -13.25 -6.82
C GLN A 345 -7.64 -12.94 -7.92
N VAL A 346 -8.01 -11.67 -8.02
CA VAL A 346 -8.88 -11.18 -9.08
C VAL A 346 -8.10 -11.04 -10.38
N VAL A 347 -8.56 -11.69 -11.44
CA VAL A 347 -7.91 -11.70 -12.76
C VAL A 347 -8.63 -10.77 -13.73
N GLU A 348 -9.96 -10.74 -13.71
CA GLU A 348 -10.76 -9.87 -14.56
C GLU A 348 -11.68 -8.97 -13.73
N PRO A 349 -11.96 -7.75 -14.23
CA PRO A 349 -12.81 -6.79 -13.54
C PRO A 349 -14.14 -7.37 -13.06
N GLY A 350 -14.54 -6.97 -11.84
CA GLY A 350 -15.76 -7.44 -11.20
C GLY A 350 -15.68 -8.88 -10.71
N CYS A 351 -14.47 -9.38 -10.45
CA CYS A 351 -14.27 -10.79 -10.05
C CYS A 351 -14.87 -11.79 -11.03
N ARG A 352 -15.03 -11.43 -12.32
CA ARG A 352 -15.58 -12.35 -13.34
C ARG A 352 -14.73 -13.59 -13.52
N VAL A 353 -13.42 -13.43 -13.34
CA VAL A 353 -12.45 -14.52 -13.25
C VAL A 353 -11.59 -14.28 -12.02
N VAL A 354 -11.53 -15.27 -11.16
CA VAL A 354 -10.62 -15.32 -10.03
C VAL A 354 -9.70 -16.52 -10.19
N ARG A 355 -8.45 -16.36 -9.75
CA ARG A 355 -7.49 -17.45 -9.66
C ARG A 355 -7.37 -17.87 -8.20
N ILE A 356 -7.45 -19.15 -7.94
CA ILE A 356 -7.25 -19.69 -6.60
C ILE A 356 -5.94 -20.50 -6.61
N THR A 357 -4.92 -19.95 -5.96
CA THR A 357 -3.57 -20.55 -5.89
C THR A 357 -3.01 -20.33 -4.49
N PRO A 358 -3.34 -21.19 -3.52
CA PRO A 358 -2.83 -21.08 -2.16
C PRO A 358 -1.32 -21.27 -2.08
N HIS A 359 -0.68 -20.47 -1.22
CA HIS A 359 0.74 -20.59 -0.91
C HIS A 359 0.91 -20.67 0.61
N LEU A 360 0.91 -21.90 1.11
CA LEU A 360 0.86 -22.18 2.56
C LEU A 360 2.21 -21.93 3.26
N GLY A 361 3.33 -22.00 2.53
CA GLY A 361 4.64 -22.00 3.18
C GLY A 361 4.73 -23.16 4.18
N ASP A 362 5.04 -22.87 5.44
CA ASP A 362 5.11 -23.84 6.54
C ASP A 362 3.76 -24.14 7.22
N LEU A 363 2.66 -23.56 6.72
CA LEU A 363 1.33 -23.83 7.24
C LEU A 363 0.82 -25.21 6.78
N GLU A 364 0.10 -25.89 7.66
CA GLU A 364 -0.49 -27.19 7.36
C GLU A 364 -1.80 -27.06 6.57
N TRP A 365 -2.59 -26.02 6.86
CA TRP A 365 -3.86 -25.77 6.20
C TRP A 365 -4.23 -24.29 6.26
N VAL A 366 -5.08 -23.88 5.35
CA VAL A 366 -5.76 -22.59 5.32
C VAL A 366 -7.21 -22.76 4.88
N GLU A 367 -8.10 -22.03 5.47
CA GLU A 367 -9.51 -21.96 5.08
C GLU A 367 -9.99 -20.50 5.14
N GLY A 368 -11.00 -20.17 4.35
CA GLY A 368 -11.57 -18.84 4.39
C GLY A 368 -12.62 -18.62 3.32
N THR A 369 -13.16 -17.40 3.36
CA THR A 369 -14.11 -16.90 2.37
C THR A 369 -13.58 -15.60 1.79
N PHE A 370 -13.92 -15.34 0.55
CA PHE A 370 -13.50 -14.14 -0.17
C PHE A 370 -14.73 -13.51 -0.84
N PRO A 371 -15.11 -12.27 -0.47
CA PRO A 371 -16.31 -11.65 -1.00
C PRO A 371 -16.11 -11.24 -2.46
N THR A 372 -17.14 -11.49 -3.25
CA THR A 372 -17.22 -11.02 -4.65
C THR A 372 -18.56 -10.34 -4.88
N PRO A 373 -18.75 -9.62 -6.01
CA PRO A 373 -20.07 -9.10 -6.38
C PRO A 373 -21.15 -10.19 -6.60
N TYR A 374 -20.74 -11.44 -6.65
CA TYR A 374 -21.63 -12.59 -6.87
C TYR A 374 -21.93 -13.39 -5.58
N GLY A 375 -21.31 -13.04 -4.47
CA GLY A 375 -21.43 -13.74 -3.18
C GLY A 375 -20.10 -14.05 -2.51
#